data_631b71277bb2e1aa3a898875206ce9fe
#
_entry.id   631b71277bb2e1aa3a898875206ce9fe
#
_cell.length_a   1.000
_cell.length_b   1.000
_cell.length_c   1.000
_cell.angle_alpha   90.00
_cell.angle_beta   90.00
_cell.angle_gamma   90.00
#
_symmetry.space_group_name_H-M   'P 1'
#
loop_
_entity.id
_entity.type
_entity.pdbx_description
1 polymer ?
#
loop_
_entity_poly.entity_id
_entity_poly.type
_entity_poly.pdbx_seq_one_letter_code
_entity_poly.pdbx_strand_id
1 'polypeptide(L)'
;MKFSLFFEMQLSQPTRASEAQVFRDCVEQAVLADQLGYHCVWEVEHHGLYEYSHSSAPEVFLAFVAARTQRIRLGHGVTLLPQRYNHPLRIAERIATLDILSGGRVNWGTGKSSSLVEQMAFQTNRADLHDEWLEALRMIPKMWANDVFEHQGRFFQVPPIQVIPKPVQKPHPPIFAACSRPDTAALMGSLGIGALNFAFGNDEYLTEKVTEYRAAAAKAQPVGQKQTNWFACTPATLVLKDDARALRHGTRGARFFLNAMGKYYFGGDRPVGLLDIPREDLGDADLAGVRELRNAPGSQLATIVGDPVAARESVQRFVEVGVDELILVMQMGTVPQELILESVRTFAEQVMPHFPG
;
A
#
# COMPACT_ATOMS: atom_id res chain seq x y z
N MET A 1 -7.80 5.33 -15.18
CA MET A 1 -6.93 5.31 -13.97
C MET A 1 -7.79 5.01 -12.74
N LYS A 2 -7.36 4.16 -11.81
CA LYS A 2 -8.03 3.97 -10.52
C LYS A 2 -7.32 4.74 -9.42
N PHE A 3 -8.09 5.15 -8.40
CA PHE A 3 -7.57 5.92 -7.26
C PHE A 3 -8.01 5.28 -5.96
N SER A 4 -7.06 5.09 -5.05
CA SER A 4 -7.23 4.41 -3.77
C SER A 4 -6.56 5.20 -2.64
N LEU A 5 -6.90 4.90 -1.39
CA LEU A 5 -6.22 5.44 -0.23
C LEU A 5 -5.26 4.41 0.36
N PHE A 6 -4.19 4.89 0.98
CA PHE A 6 -3.18 4.09 1.66
C PHE A 6 -3.08 4.47 3.14
N PHE A 7 -3.11 3.49 4.02
CA PHE A 7 -3.05 3.70 5.45
C PHE A 7 -1.86 2.98 6.09
N GLU A 8 -0.91 3.80 6.55
CA GLU A 8 0.16 3.39 7.49
C GLU A 8 -0.26 3.65 8.93
N MET A 9 -1.28 4.48 9.16
CA MET A 9 -1.63 5.00 10.47
C MET A 9 -0.44 5.68 11.15
N GLN A 10 0.23 6.57 10.40
CA GLN A 10 1.45 7.24 10.81
C GLN A 10 1.15 8.35 11.83
N LEU A 11 1.97 8.44 12.88
CA LEU A 11 1.90 9.48 13.91
C LEU A 11 3.27 10.12 14.12
N SER A 12 3.34 11.44 14.03
CA SER A 12 4.61 12.17 14.26
C SER A 12 5.02 12.27 15.73
N GLN A 13 4.07 12.13 16.64
CA GLN A 13 4.26 12.11 18.10
C GLN A 13 3.22 11.18 18.72
N PRO A 14 3.49 9.86 18.75
CA PRO A 14 2.55 8.89 19.31
C PRO A 14 2.28 9.11 20.80
N THR A 15 1.02 9.08 21.15
CA THR A 15 0.50 9.05 22.52
C THR A 15 -0.68 8.08 22.55
N ARG A 16 -1.06 7.57 23.72
CA ARG A 16 -2.24 6.70 23.82
C ARG A 16 -3.51 7.32 23.24
N ALA A 17 -3.66 8.63 23.34
CA ALA A 17 -4.80 9.35 22.77
C ALA A 17 -4.73 9.41 21.25
N SER A 18 -3.57 9.79 20.68
CA SER A 18 -3.40 9.85 19.22
C SER A 18 -3.39 8.47 18.57
N GLU A 19 -2.88 7.43 19.23
CA GLU A 19 -3.00 6.03 18.78
C GLU A 19 -4.46 5.62 18.63
N ALA A 20 -5.30 5.88 19.64
CA ALA A 20 -6.73 5.59 19.55
C ALA A 20 -7.44 6.48 18.51
N GLN A 21 -6.99 7.71 18.30
CA GLN A 21 -7.61 8.65 17.38
C GLN A 21 -7.32 8.29 15.91
N VAL A 22 -6.08 7.92 15.58
CA VAL A 22 -5.71 7.62 14.18
C VAL A 22 -6.54 6.48 13.57
N PHE A 23 -6.91 5.48 14.35
CA PHE A 23 -7.83 4.42 13.88
C PHE A 23 -9.21 4.97 13.52
N ARG A 24 -9.78 5.87 14.35
CA ARG A 24 -11.07 6.51 14.07
C ARG A 24 -10.99 7.40 12.83
N ASP A 25 -9.92 8.17 12.71
CA ASP A 25 -9.66 9.05 11.59
C ASP A 25 -9.55 8.27 10.27
N CYS A 26 -8.82 7.16 10.27
CA CYS A 26 -8.69 6.29 9.08
C CYS A 26 -10.02 5.62 8.70
N VAL A 27 -10.86 5.24 9.69
CA VAL A 27 -12.24 4.76 9.39
C VAL A 27 -13.07 5.87 8.75
N GLU A 28 -13.02 7.10 9.25
CA GLU A 28 -13.74 8.24 8.67
C GLU A 28 -13.26 8.51 7.23
N GLN A 29 -11.96 8.49 6.98
CA GLN A 29 -11.38 8.62 5.64
C GLN A 29 -11.86 7.51 4.70
N ALA A 30 -11.89 6.25 5.16
CA ALA A 30 -12.36 5.11 4.37
C ALA A 30 -13.85 5.21 4.00
N VAL A 31 -14.69 5.62 4.95
CA VAL A 31 -16.13 5.83 4.73
C VAL A 31 -16.35 6.97 3.74
N LEU A 32 -15.62 8.08 3.88
CA LEU A 32 -15.68 9.19 2.95
C LEU A 32 -15.24 8.78 1.53
N ALA A 33 -14.15 8.00 1.43
CA ALA A 33 -13.66 7.48 0.16
C ALA A 33 -14.67 6.56 -0.53
N ASP A 34 -15.37 5.69 0.22
CA ASP A 34 -16.47 4.88 -0.32
C ASP A 34 -17.59 5.73 -0.91
N GLN A 35 -18.00 6.80 -0.20
CA GLN A 35 -19.04 7.73 -0.65
C GLN A 35 -18.64 8.48 -1.92
N LEU A 36 -17.37 8.82 -2.06
CA LEU A 36 -16.81 9.58 -3.18
C LEU A 36 -16.35 8.73 -4.37
N GLY A 37 -16.44 7.40 -4.27
CA GLY A 37 -16.17 6.50 -5.39
C GLY A 37 -14.70 6.15 -5.58
N TYR A 38 -13.87 6.25 -4.55
CA TYR A 38 -12.53 5.66 -4.58
C TYR A 38 -12.59 4.15 -4.80
N HIS A 39 -11.54 3.60 -5.42
CA HIS A 39 -11.50 2.20 -5.82
C HIS A 39 -11.25 1.25 -4.64
N CYS A 40 -10.23 1.54 -3.82
CA CYS A 40 -9.79 0.66 -2.74
C CYS A 40 -9.24 1.48 -1.56
N VAL A 41 -9.27 0.90 -0.37
CA VAL A 41 -8.41 1.29 0.75
C VAL A 41 -7.39 0.19 0.96
N TRP A 42 -6.10 0.55 1.00
CA TRP A 42 -4.99 -0.36 1.22
C TRP A 42 -4.42 -0.15 2.61
N GLU A 43 -4.41 -1.21 3.40
CA GLU A 43 -3.91 -1.22 4.78
C GLU A 43 -2.66 -2.08 4.86
N VAL A 44 -1.61 -1.56 5.50
CA VAL A 44 -0.34 -2.27 5.68
C VAL A 44 -0.37 -3.24 6.88
N GLU A 45 0.63 -4.11 6.97
CA GLU A 45 0.94 -4.87 8.18
C GLU A 45 2.36 -4.51 8.63
N HIS A 46 2.47 -3.77 9.75
CA HIS A 46 3.74 -3.37 10.35
C HIS A 46 3.73 -3.53 11.86
N HIS A 47 4.89 -3.83 12.43
CA HIS A 47 5.04 -4.14 13.84
C HIS A 47 6.19 -3.35 14.47
N GLY A 48 5.89 -2.58 15.55
CA GLY A 48 6.90 -1.88 16.34
C GLY A 48 7.58 -0.70 15.63
N LEU A 49 6.97 -0.15 14.58
CA LEU A 49 7.48 1.02 13.84
C LEU A 49 6.86 2.30 14.39
N TYR A 50 7.31 2.72 15.57
CA TYR A 50 6.67 3.63 16.50
C TYR A 50 6.03 4.89 15.91
N GLU A 51 6.71 5.60 15.01
CA GLU A 51 6.17 6.79 14.34
C GLU A 51 5.69 6.51 12.92
N TYR A 52 6.14 5.40 12.34
CA TYR A 52 5.86 5.11 10.93
C TYR A 52 4.51 4.42 10.74
N SER A 53 4.20 3.42 11.56
CA SER A 53 2.97 2.66 11.36
C SER A 53 2.40 2.08 12.66
N HIS A 54 1.09 2.30 12.86
CA HIS A 54 0.29 1.69 13.93
C HIS A 54 -0.61 0.55 13.41
N SER A 55 -0.53 0.22 12.12
CA SER A 55 -1.30 -0.85 11.50
C SER A 55 -0.66 -2.22 11.73
N SER A 56 -0.99 -2.85 12.85
CA SER A 56 -0.45 -4.17 13.23
C SER A 56 -1.39 -5.34 12.97
N ALA A 57 -2.65 -5.07 12.67
CA ALA A 57 -3.68 -6.09 12.42
C ALA A 57 -4.66 -5.64 11.31
N PRO A 58 -4.18 -5.56 10.06
CA PRO A 58 -4.98 -5.05 8.94
C PRO A 58 -6.28 -5.83 8.74
N GLU A 59 -6.31 -7.13 9.00
CA GLU A 59 -7.52 -7.94 8.89
C GLU A 59 -8.64 -7.50 9.85
N VAL A 60 -8.28 -6.99 11.03
CA VAL A 60 -9.25 -6.48 12.02
C VAL A 60 -9.80 -5.12 11.57
N PHE A 61 -8.92 -4.21 11.16
CA PHE A 61 -9.30 -2.90 10.66
C PHE A 61 -10.15 -3.00 9.39
N LEU A 62 -9.70 -3.77 8.40
CA LEU A 62 -10.42 -3.95 7.13
C LEU A 62 -11.79 -4.62 7.32
N ALA A 63 -11.94 -5.54 8.30
CA ALA A 63 -13.24 -6.10 8.65
C ALA A 63 -14.19 -5.04 9.23
N PHE A 64 -13.67 -4.13 10.07
CA PHE A 64 -14.45 -3.01 10.59
C PHE A 64 -14.84 -2.02 9.48
N VAL A 65 -13.92 -1.70 8.57
CA VAL A 65 -14.21 -0.87 7.38
C VAL A 65 -15.24 -1.55 6.47
N ALA A 66 -15.14 -2.87 6.28
CA ALA A 66 -16.12 -3.65 5.48
C ALA A 66 -17.55 -3.46 5.97
N ALA A 67 -17.75 -3.44 7.30
CA ALA A 67 -19.06 -3.24 7.93
C ALA A 67 -19.59 -1.81 7.82
N ARG A 68 -18.75 -0.83 7.49
CA ARG A 68 -19.08 0.61 7.42
C ARG A 68 -19.15 1.15 5.98
N THR A 69 -18.83 0.32 4.99
CA THR A 69 -18.72 0.70 3.57
C THR A 69 -19.48 -0.29 2.68
N GLN A 70 -19.82 0.12 1.44
CA GLN A 70 -20.64 -0.68 0.55
C GLN A 70 -19.94 -1.09 -0.75
N ARG A 71 -19.05 -0.24 -1.29
CA ARG A 71 -18.51 -0.39 -2.65
C ARG A 71 -16.98 -0.48 -2.68
N ILE A 72 -16.31 0.29 -1.83
CA ILE A 72 -14.84 0.39 -1.82
C ILE A 72 -14.23 -0.99 -1.57
N ARG A 73 -13.19 -1.31 -2.32
CA ARG A 73 -12.45 -2.56 -2.11
C ARG A 73 -11.53 -2.46 -0.88
N LEU A 74 -11.14 -3.60 -0.38
CA LEU A 74 -10.38 -3.77 0.87
C LEU A 74 -9.05 -4.45 0.54
N GLY A 75 -7.99 -3.68 0.50
CA GLY A 75 -6.66 -4.13 0.10
C GLY A 75 -5.75 -4.40 1.30
N HIS A 76 -5.15 -5.57 1.36
CA HIS A 76 -3.97 -5.79 2.18
C HIS A 76 -2.74 -5.25 1.44
N GLY A 77 -2.09 -4.26 1.97
CA GLY A 77 -0.97 -3.61 1.32
C GLY A 77 0.31 -3.54 2.16
N VAL A 78 0.72 -4.67 2.80
CA VAL A 78 0.53 -6.09 2.43
C VAL A 78 0.36 -7.00 3.66
N THR A 79 -0.03 -8.27 3.47
CA THR A 79 0.10 -9.32 4.48
C THR A 79 1.51 -9.89 4.48
N LEU A 80 2.15 -10.02 5.64
CA LEU A 80 3.48 -10.63 5.78
C LEU A 80 3.37 -12.17 5.78
N LEU A 81 3.98 -12.84 4.78
CA LEU A 81 3.84 -14.28 4.59
C LEU A 81 4.88 -15.16 5.31
N PRO A 82 6.09 -14.69 5.67
CA PRO A 82 7.05 -15.57 6.34
C PRO A 82 6.46 -16.15 7.64
N GLN A 83 6.76 -17.42 7.92
CA GLN A 83 6.11 -18.26 8.94
C GLN A 83 6.06 -17.63 10.34
N ARG A 84 7.10 -16.88 10.70
CA ARG A 84 7.19 -16.23 12.01
C ARG A 84 6.18 -15.11 12.20
N TYR A 85 5.71 -14.47 11.09
CA TYR A 85 4.63 -13.49 11.14
C TYR A 85 3.26 -14.17 11.07
N ASN A 86 3.06 -14.99 10.03
CA ASN A 86 1.77 -15.58 9.75
C ASN A 86 1.88 -16.98 9.15
N HIS A 87 1.12 -17.94 9.64
CA HIS A 87 1.02 -19.24 9.00
C HIS A 87 0.11 -19.18 7.76
N PRO A 88 0.48 -19.75 6.57
CA PRO A 88 -0.31 -19.68 5.34
C PRO A 88 -1.76 -20.13 5.48
N LEU A 89 -2.03 -21.18 6.28
CA LEU A 89 -3.39 -21.62 6.59
C LEU A 89 -4.22 -20.50 7.21
N ARG A 90 -3.68 -19.82 8.24
CA ARG A 90 -4.37 -18.69 8.90
C ARG A 90 -4.63 -17.54 7.94
N ILE A 91 -3.69 -17.26 7.04
CA ILE A 91 -3.87 -16.23 6.02
C ILE A 91 -5.01 -16.60 5.07
N ALA A 92 -4.99 -17.84 4.55
CA ALA A 92 -6.03 -18.33 3.63
C ALA A 92 -7.44 -18.19 4.23
N GLU A 93 -7.60 -18.59 5.50
CA GLU A 93 -8.86 -18.51 6.24
C GLU A 93 -9.31 -17.06 6.49
N ARG A 94 -8.41 -16.17 6.95
CA ARG A 94 -8.72 -14.77 7.24
C ARG A 94 -9.12 -14.00 5.98
N ILE A 95 -8.39 -14.18 4.89
CA ILE A 95 -8.68 -13.53 3.60
C ILE A 95 -10.02 -14.00 3.07
N ALA A 96 -10.30 -15.31 3.12
CA ALA A 96 -11.59 -15.85 2.70
C ALA A 96 -12.75 -15.34 3.57
N THR A 97 -12.54 -15.25 4.88
CA THR A 97 -13.53 -14.71 5.83
C THR A 97 -13.84 -13.23 5.51
N LEU A 98 -12.82 -12.41 5.33
CA LEU A 98 -13.01 -11.01 4.96
C LEU A 98 -13.70 -10.86 3.59
N ASP A 99 -13.35 -11.73 2.64
CA ASP A 99 -13.95 -11.73 1.30
C ASP A 99 -15.45 -12.05 1.36
N ILE A 100 -15.85 -13.04 2.18
CA ILE A 100 -17.26 -13.35 2.43
C ILE A 100 -18.00 -12.19 3.11
N LEU A 101 -17.44 -11.65 4.20
CA LEU A 101 -18.06 -10.57 4.97
C LEU A 101 -18.22 -9.29 4.17
N SER A 102 -17.31 -9.03 3.24
CA SER A 102 -17.33 -7.85 2.36
C SER A 102 -18.12 -8.05 1.06
N GLY A 103 -18.63 -9.27 0.79
CA GLY A 103 -19.32 -9.56 -0.48
C GLY A 103 -18.38 -9.54 -1.70
N GLY A 104 -17.13 -10.01 -1.55
CA GLY A 104 -16.17 -10.14 -2.66
C GLY A 104 -15.37 -8.86 -2.96
N ARG A 105 -15.14 -8.00 -1.96
CA ARG A 105 -14.40 -6.75 -2.15
C ARG A 105 -12.91 -6.81 -1.81
N VAL A 106 -12.36 -7.98 -1.48
CA VAL A 106 -10.95 -8.11 -1.07
C VAL A 106 -9.99 -8.04 -2.25
N ASN A 107 -8.90 -7.28 -2.10
CA ASN A 107 -7.65 -7.38 -2.85
C ASN A 107 -6.57 -7.89 -1.89
N TRP A 108 -5.90 -8.99 -2.23
CA TRP A 108 -4.90 -9.58 -1.34
C TRP A 108 -3.48 -9.28 -1.80
N GLY A 109 -2.84 -8.32 -1.12
CA GLY A 109 -1.43 -8.02 -1.31
C GLY A 109 -0.55 -8.76 -0.29
N THR A 110 0.67 -9.12 -0.70
CA THR A 110 1.61 -9.95 0.05
C THR A 110 2.99 -9.33 0.14
N GLY A 111 3.71 -9.64 1.21
CA GLY A 111 5.09 -9.17 1.41
C GLY A 111 5.88 -10.05 2.36
N LYS A 112 7.13 -9.66 2.60
CA LYS A 112 8.08 -10.45 3.41
C LYS A 112 8.76 -9.69 4.54
N SER A 113 8.31 -8.48 4.84
CA SER A 113 8.95 -7.48 5.71
C SER A 113 10.25 -6.89 5.13
N SER A 114 10.42 -5.59 5.34
CA SER A 114 11.65 -4.85 4.97
C SER A 114 12.37 -4.30 6.21
N SER A 115 11.70 -4.19 7.36
CA SER A 115 12.23 -3.59 8.58
C SER A 115 13.05 -4.57 9.43
N LEU A 116 14.24 -4.16 9.84
CA LEU A 116 15.05 -4.92 10.81
C LEU A 116 14.39 -5.01 12.19
N VAL A 117 13.61 -4.00 12.59
CA VAL A 117 12.84 -4.00 13.85
C VAL A 117 11.89 -5.18 13.89
N GLU A 118 11.10 -5.34 12.83
CA GLU A 118 10.16 -6.46 12.69
C GLU A 118 10.87 -7.81 12.61
N GLN A 119 11.88 -7.92 11.74
CA GLN A 119 12.62 -9.17 11.54
C GLN A 119 13.22 -9.70 12.83
N MET A 120 13.70 -8.81 13.70
CA MET A 120 14.26 -9.19 15.00
C MET A 120 13.18 -9.51 16.03
N ALA A 121 12.12 -8.72 16.11
CA ALA A 121 11.02 -8.96 17.04
C ALA A 121 10.37 -10.33 16.80
N PHE A 122 10.21 -10.70 15.54
CA PHE A 122 9.65 -11.99 15.14
C PHE A 122 10.71 -13.09 14.93
N GLN A 123 12.01 -12.80 15.17
CA GLN A 123 13.09 -13.76 15.06
C GLN A 123 13.15 -14.46 13.69
N THR A 124 12.90 -13.71 12.63
CA THR A 124 12.93 -14.25 11.27
C THR A 124 14.38 -14.42 10.78
N ASN A 125 14.62 -15.41 9.92
CA ASN A 125 15.90 -15.53 9.23
C ASN A 125 15.87 -14.73 7.93
N ARG A 126 16.60 -13.63 7.86
CA ARG A 126 16.63 -12.73 6.70
C ARG A 126 17.00 -13.46 5.39
N ALA A 127 17.84 -14.47 5.44
CA ALA A 127 18.26 -15.23 4.27
C ALA A 127 17.12 -16.07 3.68
N ASP A 128 16.17 -16.51 4.49
CA ASP A 128 15.08 -17.39 4.09
C ASP A 128 13.79 -16.62 3.72
N LEU A 129 13.67 -15.32 4.08
CA LEU A 129 12.40 -14.54 3.92
C LEU A 129 11.83 -14.59 2.51
N HIS A 130 12.67 -14.58 1.48
CA HIS A 130 12.18 -14.61 0.08
C HIS A 130 11.61 -15.99 -0.26
N ASP A 131 12.30 -17.05 0.12
CA ASP A 131 11.89 -18.42 -0.18
C ASP A 131 10.65 -18.83 0.62
N GLU A 132 10.58 -18.44 1.90
CA GLU A 132 9.39 -18.61 2.74
C GLU A 132 8.17 -17.90 2.15
N TRP A 133 8.35 -16.63 1.73
CA TRP A 133 7.30 -15.84 1.08
C TRP A 133 6.82 -16.53 -0.21
N LEU A 134 7.73 -16.99 -1.05
CA LEU A 134 7.39 -17.59 -2.33
C LEU A 134 6.69 -18.95 -2.15
N GLU A 135 7.11 -19.76 -1.17
CA GLU A 135 6.47 -21.04 -0.83
C GLU A 135 5.05 -20.79 -0.33
N ALA A 136 4.85 -19.89 0.63
CA ALA A 136 3.54 -19.51 1.16
C ALA A 136 2.61 -18.94 0.07
N LEU A 137 3.13 -18.06 -0.79
CA LEU A 137 2.40 -17.48 -1.91
C LEU A 137 1.85 -18.56 -2.86
N ARG A 138 2.62 -19.60 -3.13
CA ARG A 138 2.21 -20.73 -3.99
C ARG A 138 1.21 -21.67 -3.33
N MET A 139 1.18 -21.72 -2.00
CA MET A 139 0.27 -22.58 -1.24
C MET A 139 -1.14 -21.99 -1.17
N ILE A 140 -1.27 -20.71 -0.85
CA ILE A 140 -2.55 -20.08 -0.50
C ILE A 140 -3.60 -20.16 -1.62
N PRO A 141 -3.31 -19.85 -2.90
CA PRO A 141 -4.28 -20.00 -3.98
C PRO A 141 -4.74 -21.47 -4.17
N LYS A 142 -3.85 -22.44 -3.92
CA LYS A 142 -4.20 -23.86 -3.96
C LYS A 142 -5.13 -24.26 -2.81
N MET A 143 -4.95 -23.66 -1.62
CA MET A 143 -5.85 -23.83 -0.47
C MET A 143 -7.27 -23.36 -0.80
N TRP A 144 -7.43 -22.30 -1.56
CA TRP A 144 -8.74 -21.81 -1.99
C TRP A 144 -9.37 -22.65 -3.10
N ALA A 145 -8.55 -23.20 -3.99
CA ALA A 145 -8.99 -23.92 -5.18
C ALA A 145 -9.42 -25.39 -4.91
N ASN A 146 -8.77 -26.05 -3.96
CA ASN A 146 -8.96 -27.49 -3.73
C ASN A 146 -9.79 -27.77 -2.49
N ASP A 147 -10.62 -28.82 -2.54
CA ASP A 147 -11.40 -29.25 -1.35
C ASP A 147 -10.49 -29.78 -0.25
N VAL A 148 -9.49 -30.59 -0.63
CA VAL A 148 -8.43 -31.06 0.27
C VAL A 148 -7.10 -30.50 -0.18
N PHE A 149 -6.33 -29.95 0.73
CA PHE A 149 -5.00 -29.41 0.51
C PHE A 149 -3.99 -30.17 1.38
N GLU A 150 -2.85 -30.49 0.79
CA GLU A 150 -1.66 -30.98 1.50
C GLU A 150 -0.42 -30.31 0.91
N HIS A 151 0.64 -30.22 1.70
CA HIS A 151 1.91 -29.64 1.27
C HIS A 151 3.08 -30.24 2.03
N GLN A 152 4.15 -30.56 1.29
CA GLN A 152 5.46 -30.95 1.84
C GLN A 152 6.52 -30.05 1.17
N GLY A 153 6.95 -29.04 1.89
CA GLY A 153 7.93 -28.07 1.41
C GLY A 153 9.12 -27.91 2.35
N ARG A 154 9.98 -26.95 2.03
CA ARG A 154 11.14 -26.64 2.86
C ARG A 154 10.74 -25.97 4.17
N PHE A 155 9.81 -25.06 4.14
CA PHE A 155 9.42 -24.23 5.29
C PHE A 155 8.07 -24.67 5.88
N PHE A 156 7.17 -25.19 5.05
CA PHE A 156 5.83 -25.55 5.49
C PHE A 156 5.53 -27.02 5.23
N GLN A 157 4.92 -27.67 6.24
CA GLN A 157 4.43 -29.04 6.14
C GLN A 157 2.99 -29.05 6.62
N VAL A 158 2.07 -29.35 5.72
CA VAL A 158 0.62 -29.36 6.01
C VAL A 158 0.08 -30.74 5.62
N PRO A 159 -0.43 -31.53 6.58
CA PRO A 159 -1.08 -32.80 6.29
C PRO A 159 -2.38 -32.56 5.50
N PRO A 160 -2.98 -33.60 4.88
CA PRO A 160 -4.26 -33.45 4.19
C PRO A 160 -5.30 -32.79 5.09
N ILE A 161 -5.83 -31.62 4.66
CA ILE A 161 -6.78 -30.81 5.42
C ILE A 161 -7.78 -30.11 4.49
N GLN A 162 -9.00 -29.92 4.95
CA GLN A 162 -9.98 -29.05 4.30
C GLN A 162 -9.81 -27.62 4.82
N VAL A 163 -9.33 -26.72 3.96
CA VAL A 163 -9.18 -25.29 4.29
C VAL A 163 -10.52 -24.58 4.11
N ILE A 164 -11.10 -24.09 5.17
CA ILE A 164 -12.43 -23.44 5.19
C ILE A 164 -12.40 -22.16 6.04
N PRO A 165 -13.19 -21.11 5.64
CA PRO A 165 -14.07 -21.06 4.47
C PRO A 165 -13.30 -20.86 3.14
N LYS A 166 -14.01 -20.84 2.01
CA LYS A 166 -13.49 -20.45 0.70
C LYS A 166 -13.94 -19.04 0.36
N PRO A 167 -13.15 -18.23 -0.35
CA PRO A 167 -13.57 -16.91 -0.77
C PRO A 167 -14.76 -16.96 -1.74
N VAL A 168 -15.57 -15.89 -1.76
CA VAL A 168 -16.69 -15.76 -2.72
C VAL A 168 -16.21 -15.35 -4.10
N GLN A 169 -15.12 -14.59 -4.19
CA GLN A 169 -14.50 -14.25 -5.48
C GLN A 169 -13.94 -15.51 -6.15
N LYS A 170 -14.21 -15.66 -7.45
CA LYS A 170 -13.75 -16.83 -8.22
C LYS A 170 -12.78 -16.42 -9.32
N PRO A 171 -11.70 -17.16 -9.51
CA PRO A 171 -11.28 -18.37 -8.74
C PRO A 171 -10.77 -18.02 -7.34
N HIS A 172 -10.33 -16.78 -7.10
CA HIS A 172 -9.82 -16.26 -5.84
C HIS A 172 -9.78 -14.72 -5.88
N PRO A 173 -9.61 -14.01 -4.76
CA PRO A 173 -9.33 -12.57 -4.75
C PRO A 173 -8.11 -12.22 -5.62
N PRO A 174 -8.08 -11.02 -6.26
CA PRO A 174 -6.88 -10.56 -6.95
C PRO A 174 -5.67 -10.55 -6.04
N ILE A 175 -4.51 -11.01 -6.57
CA ILE A 175 -3.27 -11.18 -5.80
C ILE A 175 -2.27 -10.11 -6.22
N PHE A 176 -1.65 -9.46 -5.22
CA PHE A 176 -0.64 -8.44 -5.40
C PHE A 176 0.58 -8.70 -4.51
N ALA A 177 1.69 -8.04 -4.80
CA ALA A 177 2.83 -8.01 -3.87
C ALA A 177 3.54 -6.67 -3.88
N ALA A 178 4.15 -6.33 -2.73
CA ALA A 178 4.96 -5.13 -2.59
C ALA A 178 6.27 -5.24 -3.37
N CYS A 179 6.59 -4.19 -4.13
CA CYS A 179 7.79 -4.04 -4.93
C CYS A 179 8.63 -2.90 -4.36
N SER A 180 9.59 -3.22 -3.47
CA SER A 180 10.48 -2.24 -2.85
C SER A 180 11.86 -2.13 -3.51
N ARG A 181 12.17 -3.04 -4.45
CA ARG A 181 13.46 -3.07 -5.17
C ARG A 181 13.23 -3.06 -6.68
N PRO A 182 14.19 -2.53 -7.47
CA PRO A 182 14.04 -2.37 -8.91
C PRO A 182 13.69 -3.64 -9.69
N ASP A 183 14.24 -4.79 -9.27
CA ASP A 183 14.09 -6.09 -9.91
C ASP A 183 12.79 -6.83 -9.57
N THR A 184 12.02 -6.33 -8.58
CA THR A 184 10.85 -7.05 -8.09
C THR A 184 9.61 -6.91 -8.98
N ALA A 185 9.48 -5.83 -9.74
CA ALA A 185 8.32 -5.62 -10.62
C ALA A 185 8.22 -6.71 -11.71
N ALA A 186 9.33 -7.01 -12.40
CA ALA A 186 9.38 -8.07 -13.39
C ALA A 186 9.07 -9.47 -12.79
N LEU A 187 9.55 -9.73 -11.57
CA LEU A 187 9.20 -10.96 -10.84
C LEU A 187 7.69 -11.07 -10.59
N MET A 188 7.03 -9.97 -10.14
CA MET A 188 5.57 -9.99 -9.94
C MET A 188 4.83 -10.27 -11.26
N GLY A 189 5.25 -9.64 -12.34
CA GLY A 189 4.73 -9.93 -13.67
C GLY A 189 4.86 -11.42 -14.03
N SER A 190 6.04 -12.01 -13.84
CA SER A 190 6.28 -13.43 -14.16
C SER A 190 5.46 -14.41 -13.31
N LEU A 191 5.10 -14.03 -12.09
CA LEU A 191 4.22 -14.79 -11.19
C LEU A 191 2.72 -14.55 -11.46
N GLY A 192 2.38 -13.67 -12.39
CA GLY A 192 0.99 -13.34 -12.75
C GLY A 192 0.25 -12.57 -11.67
N ILE A 193 0.94 -11.80 -10.82
CA ILE A 193 0.36 -11.02 -9.73
C ILE A 193 0.59 -9.53 -9.94
N GLY A 194 -0.28 -8.69 -9.33
CA GLY A 194 -0.16 -7.25 -9.40
C GLY A 194 1.04 -6.71 -8.61
N ALA A 195 1.61 -5.60 -9.05
CA ALA A 195 2.73 -4.93 -8.42
C ALA A 195 2.24 -3.71 -7.63
N LEU A 196 2.54 -3.65 -6.33
CA LEU A 196 2.34 -2.49 -5.46
C LEU A 196 3.70 -1.81 -5.29
N ASN A 197 3.90 -0.67 -5.91
CA ASN A 197 5.19 0.00 -6.01
C ASN A 197 5.15 1.39 -5.37
N PHE A 198 6.18 1.76 -4.60
CA PHE A 198 6.36 3.16 -4.24
C PHE A 198 6.73 3.97 -5.49
N ALA A 199 6.19 5.18 -5.59
CA ALA A 199 6.40 6.06 -6.74
C ALA A 199 7.79 6.74 -6.70
N PHE A 200 8.85 5.97 -6.43
CA PHE A 200 10.23 6.49 -6.48
C PHE A 200 10.73 6.55 -7.93
N GLY A 201 11.49 7.59 -8.22
CA GLY A 201 12.03 7.80 -9.56
C GLY A 201 11.23 8.84 -10.38
N ASN A 202 11.73 9.12 -11.54
CA ASN A 202 11.12 9.98 -12.54
C ASN A 202 10.31 9.16 -13.56
N ASP A 203 9.72 9.83 -14.54
CA ASP A 203 8.90 9.22 -15.59
C ASP A 203 9.66 8.12 -16.35
N GLU A 204 10.92 8.36 -16.71
CA GLU A 204 11.75 7.40 -17.47
C GLU A 204 11.97 6.11 -16.67
N TYR A 205 12.36 6.25 -15.39
CA TYR A 205 12.56 5.11 -14.50
C TYR A 205 11.28 4.28 -14.31
N LEU A 206 10.13 4.93 -14.07
CA LEU A 206 8.87 4.21 -13.89
C LEU A 206 8.38 3.58 -15.20
N THR A 207 8.57 4.24 -16.35
CA THR A 207 8.23 3.66 -17.66
C THR A 207 9.02 2.38 -17.92
N GLU A 208 10.31 2.35 -17.57
CA GLU A 208 11.12 1.14 -17.65
C GLU A 208 10.51 0.02 -16.78
N LYS A 209 10.17 0.32 -15.52
CA LYS A 209 9.60 -0.68 -14.58
C LYS A 209 8.24 -1.21 -15.01
N VAL A 210 7.35 -0.35 -15.51
CA VAL A 210 6.06 -0.77 -16.07
C VAL A 210 6.27 -1.66 -17.30
N THR A 211 7.19 -1.29 -18.17
CA THR A 211 7.51 -2.06 -19.39
C THR A 211 8.05 -3.44 -19.04
N GLU A 212 9.01 -3.54 -18.11
CA GLU A 212 9.57 -4.81 -17.62
C GLU A 212 8.47 -5.69 -16.99
N TYR A 213 7.60 -5.09 -16.16
CA TYR A 213 6.47 -5.79 -15.56
C TYR A 213 5.52 -6.36 -16.62
N ARG A 214 5.10 -5.54 -17.60
CA ARG A 214 4.18 -5.96 -18.67
C ARG A 214 4.79 -7.05 -19.57
N ALA A 215 6.07 -6.93 -19.90
CA ALA A 215 6.78 -7.94 -20.70
C ALA A 215 6.87 -9.28 -19.97
N ALA A 216 7.10 -9.28 -18.66
CA ALA A 216 7.11 -10.47 -17.82
C ALA A 216 5.70 -11.05 -17.66
N ALA A 217 4.69 -10.21 -17.44
CA ALA A 217 3.29 -10.61 -17.28
C ALA A 217 2.72 -11.29 -18.56
N ALA A 218 3.17 -10.87 -19.75
CA ALA A 218 2.78 -11.51 -21.01
C ALA A 218 3.26 -12.97 -21.13
N LYS A 219 4.26 -13.37 -20.33
CA LYS A 219 4.84 -14.73 -20.30
C LYS A 219 4.66 -15.39 -18.92
N ALA A 220 3.73 -14.89 -18.11
CA ALA A 220 3.55 -15.33 -16.74
C ALA A 220 3.27 -16.82 -16.61
N GLN A 221 3.79 -17.38 -15.51
CA GLN A 221 3.33 -18.65 -14.95
C GLN A 221 2.62 -18.33 -13.63
N PRO A 222 1.32 -18.07 -13.67
CA PRO A 222 0.59 -17.55 -12.51
C PRO A 222 0.65 -18.50 -11.31
N VAL A 223 0.89 -17.92 -10.11
CA VAL A 223 0.83 -18.68 -8.84
C VAL A 223 -0.60 -19.04 -8.45
N GLY A 224 -1.59 -18.30 -8.95
CA GLY A 224 -3.02 -18.56 -8.80
C GLY A 224 -3.65 -19.06 -10.11
N GLN A 225 -4.97 -19.23 -10.10
CA GLN A 225 -5.74 -19.67 -11.27
C GLN A 225 -6.14 -18.50 -12.19
N LYS A 226 -5.90 -17.26 -11.76
CA LYS A 226 -6.18 -16.03 -12.50
C LYS A 226 -5.01 -15.09 -12.37
N GLN A 227 -4.58 -14.52 -13.48
CA GLN A 227 -3.56 -13.47 -13.50
C GLN A 227 -4.15 -12.12 -13.06
N THR A 228 -3.38 -11.40 -12.26
CA THR A 228 -3.62 -9.98 -11.94
C THR A 228 -2.57 -9.16 -12.68
N ASN A 229 -2.94 -8.59 -13.83
CA ASN A 229 -2.05 -7.72 -14.60
C ASN A 229 -2.33 -6.26 -14.25
N TRP A 230 -1.73 -5.78 -13.15
CA TRP A 230 -2.03 -4.50 -12.54
C TRP A 230 -0.78 -3.90 -11.91
N PHE A 231 -0.44 -2.68 -12.28
CA PHE A 231 0.70 -1.95 -11.74
C PHE A 231 0.20 -0.71 -10.98
N ALA A 232 0.41 -0.68 -9.68
CA ALA A 232 0.01 0.42 -8.82
C ALA A 232 1.22 1.19 -8.28
N CYS A 233 1.07 2.51 -8.15
CA CYS A 233 2.05 3.40 -7.55
C CYS A 233 1.49 4.13 -6.33
N THR A 234 2.36 4.41 -5.35
CA THR A 234 1.97 4.96 -4.05
C THR A 234 2.67 6.31 -3.81
N PRO A 235 2.14 7.44 -4.34
CA PRO A 235 2.65 8.78 -4.10
C PRO A 235 2.14 9.37 -2.77
N ALA A 236 2.98 10.13 -2.06
CA ALA A 236 2.56 10.98 -0.95
C ALA A 236 1.69 12.14 -1.49
N THR A 237 0.49 12.33 -0.93
CA THR A 237 -0.52 13.16 -1.59
C THR A 237 -1.21 14.12 -0.63
N LEU A 238 -1.27 15.41 -1.00
CA LEU A 238 -2.16 16.39 -0.39
C LEU A 238 -2.62 17.42 -1.43
N VAL A 239 -3.91 17.41 -1.76
CA VAL A 239 -4.51 18.30 -2.76
C VAL A 239 -5.57 19.17 -2.11
N LEU A 240 -5.32 20.47 -2.04
CA LEU A 240 -6.24 21.47 -1.50
C LEU A 240 -6.53 22.54 -2.56
N LYS A 241 -7.63 23.28 -2.41
CA LYS A 241 -7.93 24.40 -3.34
C LYS A 241 -6.89 25.51 -3.26
N ASP A 242 -6.30 25.74 -2.09
CA ASP A 242 -5.20 26.68 -1.85
C ASP A 242 -3.86 25.98 -2.03
N ASP A 243 -3.15 26.31 -3.12
CA ASP A 243 -1.85 25.73 -3.47
C ASP A 243 -0.77 26.01 -2.42
N ALA A 244 -0.72 27.19 -1.85
CA ALA A 244 0.28 27.54 -0.83
C ALA A 244 0.07 26.72 0.45
N ARG A 245 -1.18 26.52 0.84
CA ARG A 245 -1.55 25.69 2.00
C ARG A 245 -1.26 24.20 1.71
N ALA A 246 -1.57 23.72 0.51
CA ALA A 246 -1.24 22.36 0.09
C ALA A 246 0.26 22.11 0.11
N LEU A 247 1.05 22.99 -0.47
CA LEU A 247 2.51 22.90 -0.47
C LEU A 247 3.09 22.88 0.93
N ARG A 248 2.68 23.80 1.82
CA ARG A 248 3.19 23.87 3.19
C ARG A 248 2.95 22.56 3.94
N HIS A 249 1.70 22.14 4.05
CA HIS A 249 1.34 20.95 4.84
C HIS A 249 1.72 19.64 4.13
N GLY A 250 1.53 19.55 2.82
CA GLY A 250 1.83 18.35 2.03
C GLY A 250 3.32 18.06 1.95
N THR A 251 4.15 19.08 1.74
CA THR A 251 5.61 18.90 1.73
C THR A 251 6.14 18.48 3.10
N ARG A 252 5.64 19.08 4.18
CA ARG A 252 5.96 18.65 5.54
C ARG A 252 5.57 17.20 5.77
N GLY A 253 4.33 16.82 5.39
CA GLY A 253 3.83 15.45 5.51
C GLY A 253 4.66 14.45 4.71
N ALA A 254 4.92 14.74 3.44
CA ALA A 254 5.70 13.88 2.56
C ALA A 254 7.15 13.70 3.07
N ARG A 255 7.80 14.78 3.53
CA ARG A 255 9.14 14.71 4.14
C ARG A 255 9.14 13.80 5.36
N PHE A 256 8.17 13.99 6.26
CA PHE A 256 8.04 13.14 7.45
C PHE A 256 7.82 11.68 7.07
N PHE A 257 6.87 11.39 6.18
CA PHE A 257 6.55 10.04 5.71
C PHE A 257 7.77 9.34 5.11
N LEU A 258 8.43 9.98 4.14
CA LEU A 258 9.57 9.41 3.43
C LEU A 258 10.81 9.23 4.32
N ASN A 259 11.08 10.18 5.24
CA ASN A 259 12.18 10.05 6.18
C ASN A 259 11.94 8.93 7.20
N ALA A 260 10.72 8.81 7.75
CA ALA A 260 10.37 7.73 8.68
C ALA A 260 10.52 6.37 7.99
N MET A 261 9.98 6.21 6.78
CA MET A 261 10.14 5.01 5.98
C MET A 261 11.62 4.70 5.71
N GLY A 262 12.41 5.70 5.31
CA GLY A 262 13.84 5.55 5.05
C GLY A 262 14.61 5.05 6.26
N LYS A 263 14.32 5.58 7.45
CA LYS A 263 14.94 5.13 8.72
C LYS A 263 14.64 3.68 9.04
N TYR A 264 13.38 3.24 8.90
CA TYR A 264 12.99 1.87 9.24
C TYR A 264 13.37 0.83 8.17
N TYR A 265 13.39 1.19 6.88
CA TYR A 265 13.62 0.24 5.80
C TYR A 265 15.08 0.17 5.36
N PHE A 266 15.78 1.31 5.36
CA PHE A 266 17.12 1.43 4.78
C PHE A 266 18.18 1.88 5.77
N GLY A 267 17.81 2.37 6.97
CA GLY A 267 18.75 2.94 7.94
C GLY A 267 19.70 1.95 8.61
N GLY A 268 19.39 0.66 8.57
CA GLY A 268 20.19 -0.35 9.28
C GLY A 268 20.12 -0.28 10.80
N ASP A 269 19.45 0.72 11.34
CA ASP A 269 19.27 0.99 12.77
C ASP A 269 17.99 0.34 13.32
N ARG A 270 17.90 0.31 14.63
CA ARG A 270 16.74 -0.18 15.39
C ARG A 270 16.20 0.96 16.23
N PRO A 271 15.58 1.96 15.63
CA PRO A 271 15.15 3.11 16.40
C PRO A 271 14.07 2.69 17.42
N VAL A 272 14.26 3.15 18.65
CA VAL A 272 13.29 3.02 19.74
C VAL A 272 12.89 4.44 20.17
N GLY A 273 11.61 4.72 20.22
CA GLY A 273 11.07 6.06 20.50
C GLY A 273 11.05 6.96 19.27
N LEU A 274 11.09 8.28 19.51
CA LEU A 274 10.97 9.26 18.44
C LEU A 274 12.20 9.30 17.53
N LEU A 275 11.95 9.33 16.22
CA LEU A 275 12.99 9.48 15.21
C LEU A 275 13.52 10.91 15.16
N ASP A 276 14.81 11.05 14.89
CA ASP A 276 15.42 12.33 14.53
C ASP A 276 15.18 12.61 13.02
N ILE A 277 13.99 13.15 12.75
CA ILE A 277 13.54 13.52 11.40
C ILE A 277 12.77 14.85 11.45
N PRO A 278 12.81 15.66 10.38
CA PRO A 278 12.15 16.96 10.33
C PRO A 278 10.62 16.85 10.44
N ARG A 279 10.01 17.67 11.29
CA ARG A 279 8.54 17.79 11.51
C ARG A 279 8.00 19.19 11.24
N GLU A 280 8.87 20.17 11.07
CA GLU A 280 8.57 21.56 10.81
C GLU A 280 8.29 21.85 9.34
N ASP A 281 7.63 22.95 9.06
CA ASP A 281 7.42 23.47 7.71
C ASP A 281 8.77 23.84 7.07
N LEU A 282 8.83 23.77 5.73
CA LEU A 282 9.91 24.39 4.96
C LEU A 282 9.76 25.92 4.98
N GLY A 283 10.88 26.63 4.80
CA GLY A 283 10.89 28.06 4.58
C GLY A 283 10.22 28.43 3.25
N ASP A 284 9.76 29.68 3.12
CA ASP A 284 9.03 30.14 1.93
C ASP A 284 9.87 30.04 0.64
N ALA A 285 11.19 30.25 0.73
CA ALA A 285 12.10 30.08 -0.41
C ALA A 285 12.18 28.63 -0.88
N ASP A 286 12.26 27.67 0.05
CA ASP A 286 12.29 26.24 -0.26
C ASP A 286 10.94 25.77 -0.86
N LEU A 287 9.82 26.27 -0.31
CA LEU A 287 8.48 25.98 -0.84
C LEU A 287 8.29 26.54 -2.27
N ALA A 288 8.88 27.72 -2.58
CA ALA A 288 8.89 28.25 -3.93
C ALA A 288 9.66 27.34 -4.89
N GLY A 289 10.82 26.82 -4.47
CA GLY A 289 11.59 25.82 -5.23
C GLY A 289 10.83 24.52 -5.46
N VAL A 290 10.16 24.00 -4.44
CA VAL A 290 9.29 22.82 -4.57
C VAL A 290 8.17 23.06 -5.59
N ARG A 291 7.53 24.25 -5.54
CA ARG A 291 6.47 24.63 -6.48
C ARG A 291 6.97 24.64 -7.92
N GLU A 292 8.17 25.22 -8.17
CA GLU A 292 8.76 25.31 -9.50
C GLU A 292 9.12 23.93 -10.07
N LEU A 293 9.64 23.04 -9.23
CA LEU A 293 10.19 21.75 -9.66
C LEU A 293 9.19 20.59 -9.65
N ARG A 294 8.04 20.71 -8.98
CA ARG A 294 7.13 19.56 -8.73
C ARG A 294 6.68 18.81 -10.00
N ASN A 295 6.47 19.54 -11.11
CA ASN A 295 6.06 18.97 -12.41
C ASN A 295 7.07 19.26 -13.53
N ALA A 296 8.29 19.67 -13.19
CA ALA A 296 9.34 19.88 -14.17
C ALA A 296 9.75 18.56 -14.85
N PRO A 297 10.17 18.60 -16.13
CA PRO A 297 10.67 17.41 -16.80
C PRO A 297 11.78 16.72 -16.00
N GLY A 298 11.67 15.39 -15.81
CA GLY A 298 12.62 14.60 -15.03
C GLY A 298 12.50 14.73 -13.51
N SER A 299 11.53 15.52 -12.98
CA SER A 299 11.29 15.56 -11.54
C SER A 299 10.74 14.22 -11.01
N GLN A 300 10.94 13.98 -9.70
CA GLN A 300 10.47 12.76 -9.05
C GLN A 300 8.94 12.70 -9.02
N LEU A 301 8.39 11.49 -9.16
CA LEU A 301 6.96 11.20 -9.07
C LEU A 301 6.47 10.85 -7.66
N ALA A 302 7.35 10.96 -6.65
CA ALA A 302 7.06 10.52 -5.28
C ALA A 302 5.92 11.29 -4.58
N THR A 303 5.49 12.44 -5.12
CA THR A 303 4.48 13.29 -4.48
C THR A 303 3.45 13.84 -5.47
N ILE A 304 2.20 13.99 -4.99
CA ILE A 304 1.13 14.77 -5.64
C ILE A 304 0.67 15.82 -4.62
N VAL A 305 1.32 16.99 -4.62
CA VAL A 305 1.10 18.05 -3.64
C VAL A 305 0.84 19.38 -4.35
N GLY A 306 -0.30 20.01 -4.06
CA GLY A 306 -0.67 21.31 -4.64
C GLY A 306 -2.16 21.50 -4.80
N ASP A 307 -2.55 22.43 -5.67
CA ASP A 307 -3.94 22.63 -6.07
C ASP A 307 -4.39 21.56 -7.09
N PRO A 308 -5.69 21.51 -7.43
CA PRO A 308 -6.21 20.54 -8.39
C PRO A 308 -5.59 20.62 -9.79
N VAL A 309 -5.08 21.79 -10.23
CA VAL A 309 -4.43 21.94 -11.54
C VAL A 309 -3.11 21.19 -11.51
N ALA A 310 -2.25 21.51 -10.56
CA ALA A 310 -0.97 20.85 -10.39
C ALA A 310 -1.12 19.33 -10.13
N ALA A 311 -2.14 18.93 -9.37
CA ALA A 311 -2.43 17.52 -9.12
C ALA A 311 -2.79 16.77 -10.42
N ARG A 312 -3.60 17.38 -11.31
CA ARG A 312 -3.92 16.77 -12.62
C ARG A 312 -2.68 16.61 -13.50
N GLU A 313 -1.79 17.58 -13.51
CA GLU A 313 -0.51 17.49 -14.23
C GLU A 313 0.33 16.31 -13.69
N SER A 314 0.44 16.18 -12.36
CA SER A 314 1.15 15.06 -11.75
C SER A 314 0.51 13.71 -12.11
N VAL A 315 -0.83 13.59 -12.02
CA VAL A 315 -1.57 12.35 -12.36
C VAL A 315 -1.40 12.00 -13.83
N GLN A 316 -1.39 13.00 -14.72
CA GLN A 316 -1.20 12.80 -16.17
C GLN A 316 0.14 12.10 -16.47
N ARG A 317 1.20 12.44 -15.76
CA ARG A 317 2.50 11.78 -15.88
C ARG A 317 2.42 10.27 -15.55
N PHE A 318 1.69 9.88 -14.51
CA PHE A 318 1.46 8.47 -14.19
C PHE A 318 0.62 7.75 -15.25
N VAL A 319 -0.34 8.43 -15.87
CA VAL A 319 -1.11 7.87 -17.01
C VAL A 319 -0.19 7.58 -18.18
N GLU A 320 0.71 8.51 -18.53
CA GLU A 320 1.66 8.40 -19.63
C GLU A 320 2.68 7.26 -19.40
N VAL A 321 3.08 7.04 -18.16
CA VAL A 321 3.93 5.92 -17.75
C VAL A 321 3.20 4.57 -17.86
N GLY A 322 1.87 4.54 -17.85
CA GLY A 322 1.07 3.32 -17.96
C GLY A 322 0.73 2.65 -16.63
N VAL A 323 0.66 3.43 -15.55
CA VAL A 323 0.19 2.98 -14.21
C VAL A 323 -1.34 2.77 -14.23
N ASP A 324 -1.83 1.69 -13.61
CA ASP A 324 -3.26 1.37 -13.55
C ASP A 324 -3.96 2.03 -12.37
N GLU A 325 -3.25 2.19 -11.25
CA GLU A 325 -3.82 2.67 -9.98
C GLU A 325 -2.83 3.56 -9.23
N LEU A 326 -3.34 4.69 -8.72
CA LEU A 326 -2.63 5.50 -7.73
C LEU A 326 -3.22 5.24 -6.35
N ILE A 327 -2.37 4.78 -5.44
CA ILE A 327 -2.69 4.52 -4.04
C ILE A 327 -2.17 5.71 -3.23
N LEU A 328 -3.04 6.65 -2.93
CA LEU A 328 -2.70 7.97 -2.42
C LEU A 328 -2.40 7.93 -0.92
N VAL A 329 -1.17 8.25 -0.53
CA VAL A 329 -0.76 8.40 0.88
C VAL A 329 -1.18 9.80 1.35
N MET A 330 -2.41 9.95 1.81
CA MET A 330 -2.91 11.22 2.36
C MET A 330 -2.77 11.28 3.88
N GLN A 331 -2.84 10.11 4.56
CA GLN A 331 -2.63 9.99 5.99
C GLN A 331 -1.12 9.99 6.28
N MET A 332 -0.53 11.16 6.41
CA MET A 332 0.86 11.39 6.77
C MET A 332 0.93 12.02 8.17
N GLY A 333 1.80 11.53 9.04
CA GLY A 333 1.79 11.77 10.49
C GLY A 333 1.83 13.21 10.97
N THR A 334 2.18 14.18 10.12
CA THR A 334 2.17 15.62 10.44
C THR A 334 1.02 16.40 9.80
N VAL A 335 0.17 15.73 9.01
CA VAL A 335 -0.97 16.37 8.33
C VAL A 335 -2.22 16.24 9.21
N PRO A 336 -2.88 17.34 9.56
CA PRO A 336 -4.11 17.32 10.35
C PRO A 336 -5.27 16.61 9.61
N GLN A 337 -6.14 15.93 10.37
CA GLN A 337 -7.27 15.17 9.86
C GLN A 337 -8.19 16.01 8.95
N GLU A 338 -8.49 17.26 9.34
CA GLU A 338 -9.34 18.14 8.54
C GLU A 338 -8.77 18.43 7.15
N LEU A 339 -7.43 18.51 7.00
CA LEU A 339 -6.79 18.69 5.71
C LEU A 339 -6.79 17.40 4.87
N ILE A 340 -6.68 16.26 5.53
CA ILE A 340 -6.77 14.95 4.86
C ILE A 340 -8.19 14.80 4.27
N LEU A 341 -9.23 15.06 5.06
CA LEU A 341 -10.62 14.98 4.59
C LEU A 341 -10.93 16.01 3.50
N GLU A 342 -10.38 17.24 3.59
CA GLU A 342 -10.45 18.23 2.51
C GLU A 342 -9.77 17.71 1.24
N SER A 343 -8.59 17.12 1.36
CA SER A 343 -7.84 16.54 0.25
C SER A 343 -8.59 15.39 -0.42
N VAL A 344 -9.16 14.47 0.36
CA VAL A 344 -9.99 13.36 -0.15
C VAL A 344 -11.16 13.89 -0.98
N ARG A 345 -11.88 14.92 -0.49
CA ARG A 345 -12.99 15.54 -1.25
C ARG A 345 -12.49 16.27 -2.49
N THR A 346 -11.50 17.13 -2.34
CA THR A 346 -10.97 17.95 -3.44
C THR A 346 -10.42 17.09 -4.56
N PHE A 347 -9.71 16.02 -4.24
CA PHE A 347 -9.17 15.08 -5.22
C PHE A 347 -10.30 14.34 -5.96
N ALA A 348 -11.30 13.85 -5.23
CA ALA A 348 -12.45 13.17 -5.83
C ALA A 348 -13.27 14.06 -6.76
N GLU A 349 -13.51 15.31 -6.35
CA GLU A 349 -14.38 16.24 -7.08
C GLU A 349 -13.66 16.91 -8.26
N GLN A 350 -12.36 17.20 -8.14
CA GLN A 350 -11.64 18.06 -9.07
C GLN A 350 -10.47 17.40 -9.81
N VAL A 351 -10.06 16.20 -9.42
CA VAL A 351 -8.98 15.47 -10.12
C VAL A 351 -9.51 14.20 -10.77
N MET A 352 -10.15 13.30 -10.01
CA MET A 352 -10.63 12.00 -10.50
C MET A 352 -11.49 12.08 -11.78
N PRO A 353 -12.41 13.06 -11.97
CA PRO A 353 -13.26 13.13 -13.15
C PRO A 353 -12.50 13.32 -14.47
N HIS A 354 -11.25 13.81 -14.42
CA HIS A 354 -10.42 14.01 -15.60
C HIS A 354 -9.72 12.72 -16.08
N PHE A 355 -9.77 11.66 -15.28
CA PHE A 355 -9.10 10.38 -15.55
C PHE A 355 -10.06 9.19 -15.40
N PRO A 356 -11.13 9.12 -16.21
CA PRO A 356 -12.11 8.04 -16.13
C PRO A 356 -11.42 6.68 -16.32
N GLY A 357 -11.78 5.67 -15.49
CA GLY A 357 -11.15 4.36 -15.46
C GLY A 357 -12.08 3.24 -15.87
#